data_935c661dc2a838e0daf5076a25d0536d
#
_entry.id   935c661dc2a838e0daf5076a25d0536d
#
_cell.length_a   1.000
_cell.length_b   1.000
_cell.length_c   1.000
_cell.angle_alpha   90.00
_cell.angle_beta   90.00
_cell.angle_gamma   90.00
#
_symmetry.space_group_name_H-M   'P 1'
#
loop_
_entity.id
_entity.type
_entity.pdbx_description
1 polymer ?
#
loop_
_entity_poly.entity_id
_entity_poly.type
_entity_poly.pdbx_seq_one_letter_code
_entity_poly.pdbx_strand_id
1 'polypeptide(L)'
;MQLVNLWKADESELDDVTITDWFGESDSHFFHTVFWYCYEATFAFQYWSSVAEFRRYTLRFFHLILRLTTAKGITLTEHNQYESIILPLMAVLEDAGVEFIYNTAVTDMDFAEGDKIVVTGLHTLTDGKEGYIQLNDGDMVVATLGCMTDNSTFGSLDTPAVMDTSYPMSAVLWKNISEKKEGLGNPDKFFTHPDQSAWMSFNCTFKGYTMMDWLEKYTHNKTGEGLTSTFVESPWHMELRNPLPPFFKNQTDEYSFSWMCAFYSGNVGKYTGKTEFECTGREILEEILMSLPMDDETRQKCRDEVVAAIPVIMPYIGSQFLPRAEGDRPDVVPKNSVNLGFTGQFCEVPEDVVFTEEYSVRASRMAVYKLLGIKKEVAHVKPMKYDVRIILGALVSYLK
;
A
#
# COMPACT_ATOMS: atom_id res chain seq x y z
N MET A 1 11.46 22.46 12.29
CA MET A 1 12.89 22.15 12.35
C MET A 1 13.19 20.67 12.10
N GLN A 2 12.53 19.74 12.80
CA GLN A 2 12.76 18.28 12.67
C GLN A 2 12.58 17.74 11.24
N LEU A 3 11.54 18.14 10.51
CA LEU A 3 11.31 17.70 9.12
C LEU A 3 12.47 18.12 8.19
N VAL A 4 12.99 19.34 8.36
CA VAL A 4 14.15 19.82 7.56
C VAL A 4 15.43 19.03 7.90
N ASN A 5 15.58 18.65 9.16
CA ASN A 5 16.70 17.80 9.58
C ASN A 5 16.59 16.40 8.98
N LEU A 6 15.38 15.82 8.97
CA LEU A 6 15.11 14.55 8.34
C LEU A 6 15.45 14.56 6.83
N TRP A 7 15.10 15.62 6.11
CA TRP A 7 15.45 15.74 4.68
C TRP A 7 16.95 15.82 4.40
N LYS A 8 17.74 16.25 5.39
CA LYS A 8 19.21 16.38 5.29
C LYS A 8 19.96 15.17 5.83
N ALA A 9 19.30 14.33 6.62
CA ALA A 9 19.91 13.15 7.21
C ALA A 9 20.38 12.19 6.11
N ASP A 10 21.48 11.50 6.35
CA ASP A 10 21.86 10.34 5.54
C ASP A 10 20.89 9.20 5.82
N GLU A 11 20.50 8.46 4.79
CA GLU A 11 19.52 7.40 4.97
C GLU A 11 20.06 6.25 5.82
N SER A 12 21.36 6.00 5.80
CA SER A 12 22.02 5.02 6.68
C SER A 12 21.93 5.35 8.17
N GLU A 13 21.70 6.62 8.53
CA GLU A 13 21.43 7.04 9.91
C GLU A 13 20.00 6.75 10.37
N LEU A 14 19.14 6.30 9.45
CA LEU A 14 17.71 6.07 9.67
C LEU A 14 17.35 4.58 9.72
N ASP A 15 18.35 3.71 9.74
CA ASP A 15 18.17 2.26 9.82
C ASP A 15 17.46 1.89 11.13
N ASP A 16 16.38 1.13 11.01
CA ASP A 16 15.51 0.68 12.11
C ASP A 16 14.88 1.81 12.97
N VAL A 17 14.91 3.06 12.52
CA VAL A 17 14.33 4.22 13.21
C VAL A 17 12.86 4.40 12.81
N THR A 18 11.99 4.55 13.81
CA THR A 18 10.57 4.84 13.61
C THR A 18 10.30 6.35 13.45
N ILE A 19 9.09 6.68 12.98
CA ILE A 19 8.65 8.09 12.93
C ILE A 19 8.57 8.68 14.34
N THR A 20 8.12 7.91 15.33
CA THR A 20 8.11 8.35 16.75
C THR A 20 9.49 8.56 17.32
N ASP A 21 10.47 7.73 17.00
CA ASP A 21 11.86 7.94 17.44
C ASP A 21 12.42 9.29 16.95
N TRP A 22 11.99 9.74 15.78
CA TRP A 22 12.48 10.98 15.18
C TRP A 22 11.70 12.22 15.63
N PHE A 23 10.36 12.14 15.70
CA PHE A 23 9.50 13.29 15.95
C PHE A 23 9.00 13.37 17.39
N GLY A 24 9.24 12.37 18.22
CA GLY A 24 8.74 12.21 19.58
C GLY A 24 7.53 11.30 19.69
N GLU A 25 7.06 11.07 20.91
CA GLU A 25 5.89 10.22 21.17
C GLU A 25 4.62 10.70 20.46
N SER A 26 3.63 9.84 20.36
CA SER A 26 2.38 10.10 19.62
C SER A 26 1.59 11.31 20.10
N ASP A 27 1.82 11.80 21.29
CA ASP A 27 1.26 13.04 21.87
C ASP A 27 2.05 14.30 21.51
N SER A 28 3.19 14.17 20.81
CA SER A 28 3.99 15.31 20.37
C SER A 28 3.21 16.19 19.39
N HIS A 29 3.55 17.49 19.37
CA HIS A 29 2.87 18.45 18.49
C HIS A 29 2.88 18.06 17.01
N PHE A 30 3.90 17.33 16.54
CA PHE A 30 4.00 16.91 15.15
C PHE A 30 2.79 16.09 14.70
N PHE A 31 2.35 15.13 15.53
CA PHE A 31 1.25 14.22 15.21
C PHE A 31 -0.15 14.86 15.31
N HIS A 32 -0.25 16.08 15.82
CA HIS A 32 -1.47 16.88 15.86
C HIS A 32 -1.53 17.97 14.79
N THR A 33 -0.66 17.88 13.77
CA THR A 33 -0.66 18.83 12.66
C THR A 33 -1.50 18.34 11.49
N VAL A 34 -2.08 19.27 10.73
CA VAL A 34 -2.74 18.98 9.45
C VAL A 34 -1.80 18.24 8.49
N PHE A 35 -0.50 18.58 8.55
CA PHE A 35 0.52 17.89 7.74
C PHE A 35 0.56 16.39 8.04
N TRP A 36 0.63 15.99 9.31
CA TRP A 36 0.63 14.58 9.69
C TRP A 36 -0.64 13.88 9.25
N TYR A 37 -1.81 14.40 9.61
CA TYR A 37 -3.09 13.80 9.24
C TYR A 37 -3.24 13.61 7.73
N CYS A 38 -2.76 14.57 6.92
CA CYS A 38 -2.79 14.42 5.47
C CYS A 38 -1.82 13.32 4.97
N TYR A 39 -0.62 13.20 5.56
CA TYR A 39 0.34 12.15 5.18
C TYR A 39 -0.11 10.77 5.65
N GLU A 40 -0.60 10.65 6.88
CA GLU A 40 -1.19 9.43 7.41
C GLU A 40 -2.33 8.95 6.49
N ALA A 41 -3.33 9.79 6.24
CA ALA A 41 -4.48 9.44 5.42
C ALA A 41 -4.12 9.17 3.94
N THR A 42 -3.15 9.90 3.37
CA THR A 42 -2.81 9.75 1.94
C THR A 42 -1.94 8.54 1.69
N PHE A 43 -1.02 8.23 2.60
CA PHE A 43 0.04 7.25 2.38
C PHE A 43 0.01 6.09 3.38
N ALA A 44 -0.93 6.05 4.31
CA ALA A 44 -1.10 5.00 5.32
C ALA A 44 0.09 4.82 6.28
N PHE A 45 0.78 5.91 6.62
CA PHE A 45 1.83 5.87 7.64
C PHE A 45 1.22 5.77 9.04
N GLN A 46 1.86 4.97 9.88
CA GLN A 46 1.56 4.82 11.30
C GLN A 46 2.72 5.36 12.13
N TYR A 47 2.50 5.62 13.41
CA TYR A 47 3.51 6.21 14.30
C TYR A 47 4.83 5.43 14.33
N TRP A 48 4.74 4.10 14.27
CA TRP A 48 5.88 3.16 14.28
C TRP A 48 6.43 2.83 12.89
N SER A 49 5.91 3.43 11.84
CA SER A 49 6.45 3.23 10.49
C SER A 49 7.88 3.75 10.37
N SER A 50 8.62 3.22 9.41
CA SER A 50 9.99 3.62 9.10
C SER A 50 10.09 5.11 8.79
N VAL A 51 10.95 5.82 9.50
CA VAL A 51 11.23 7.23 9.21
C VAL A 51 12.01 7.40 7.90
N ALA A 52 12.79 6.40 7.47
CA ALA A 52 13.45 6.40 6.17
C ALA A 52 12.42 6.39 5.02
N GLU A 53 11.39 5.52 5.10
CA GLU A 53 10.30 5.52 4.13
C GLU A 53 9.52 6.84 4.17
N PHE A 54 9.19 7.36 5.34
CA PHE A 54 8.53 8.64 5.49
C PHE A 54 9.35 9.78 4.86
N ARG A 55 10.67 9.80 5.06
CA ARG A 55 11.58 10.74 4.41
C ARG A 55 11.50 10.65 2.88
N ARG A 56 11.56 9.44 2.33
CA ARG A 56 11.45 9.20 0.87
C ARG A 56 10.13 9.77 0.34
N TYR A 57 9.01 9.51 1.01
CA TYR A 57 7.69 10.01 0.61
C TYR A 57 7.60 11.54 0.67
N THR A 58 8.08 12.17 1.75
CA THR A 58 8.04 13.63 1.87
C THR A 58 8.89 14.31 0.80
N LEU A 59 10.00 13.72 0.39
CA LEU A 59 10.86 14.22 -0.69
C LEU A 59 10.25 13.95 -2.09
N ARG A 60 9.67 12.77 -2.30
CA ARG A 60 9.08 12.35 -3.57
C ARG A 60 7.84 13.16 -3.90
N PHE A 61 6.99 13.37 -2.92
CA PHE A 61 5.73 14.09 -3.05
C PHE A 61 5.79 15.54 -2.54
N PHE A 62 6.98 16.11 -2.46
CA PHE A 62 7.19 17.49 -2.03
C PHE A 62 6.30 18.49 -2.80
N HIS A 63 6.04 18.25 -4.07
CA HIS A 63 5.19 19.08 -4.91
C HIS A 63 3.69 19.03 -4.55
N LEU A 64 3.25 18.03 -3.81
CA LEU A 64 1.87 17.89 -3.34
C LEU A 64 1.62 18.58 -2.00
N ILE A 65 2.65 18.98 -1.24
CA ILE A 65 2.51 19.59 0.09
C ILE A 65 1.48 20.72 0.11
N LEU A 66 1.44 21.53 -0.95
CA LEU A 66 0.49 22.66 -1.06
C LEU A 66 -0.95 22.25 -1.40
N ARG A 67 -1.16 21.00 -1.74
CA ARG A 67 -2.44 20.45 -2.22
C ARG A 67 -2.91 19.24 -1.44
N LEU A 68 -2.21 18.87 -0.38
CA LEU A 68 -2.52 17.68 0.41
C LEU A 68 -3.97 17.70 0.94
N THR A 69 -4.44 18.87 1.38
CA THR A 69 -5.81 19.02 1.92
C THR A 69 -6.91 18.92 0.86
N THR A 70 -6.59 19.09 -0.42
CA THR A 70 -7.59 19.05 -1.51
C THR A 70 -7.32 17.93 -2.50
N ALA A 71 -6.12 17.37 -2.50
CA ALA A 71 -5.58 16.42 -3.48
C ALA A 71 -5.84 16.80 -4.95
N LYS A 72 -6.03 18.07 -5.20
CA LYS A 72 -6.34 18.60 -6.53
C LYS A 72 -5.19 18.34 -7.50
N GLY A 73 -5.51 17.64 -8.59
CA GLY A 73 -4.56 17.26 -9.63
C GLY A 73 -4.05 15.82 -9.49
N ILE A 74 -4.53 15.04 -8.52
CA ILE A 74 -4.43 13.59 -8.55
C ILE A 74 -5.54 13.08 -9.47
N THR A 75 -5.15 12.31 -10.48
CA THR A 75 -6.06 11.70 -11.44
C THR A 75 -6.32 10.25 -11.05
N LEU A 76 -7.55 9.82 -11.24
CA LEU A 76 -7.98 8.44 -11.03
C LEU A 76 -8.28 7.80 -12.38
N THR A 77 -8.26 6.47 -12.43
CA THR A 77 -8.76 5.70 -13.58
C THR A 77 -10.28 5.79 -13.66
N GLU A 78 -10.85 5.57 -14.86
CA GLU A 78 -12.29 5.64 -15.08
C GLU A 78 -13.07 4.65 -14.19
N HIS A 79 -12.53 3.43 -14.06
CA HIS A 79 -13.03 2.41 -13.14
C HIS A 79 -11.92 2.04 -12.15
N ASN A 80 -12.12 1.03 -11.31
CA ASN A 80 -11.08 0.49 -10.46
C ASN A 80 -9.85 0.02 -11.28
N GLN A 81 -8.70 -0.07 -10.62
CA GLN A 81 -7.44 -0.37 -11.29
C GLN A 81 -7.40 -1.74 -11.96
N TYR A 82 -8.10 -2.74 -11.39
CA TYR A 82 -8.18 -4.07 -11.99
C TYR A 82 -8.82 -4.03 -13.38
N GLU A 83 -9.97 -3.35 -13.51
CA GLU A 83 -10.69 -3.24 -14.77
C GLU A 83 -10.06 -2.24 -15.75
N SER A 84 -9.40 -1.19 -15.25
CA SER A 84 -8.85 -0.13 -16.10
C SER A 84 -7.40 -0.40 -16.53
N ILE A 85 -6.63 -1.16 -15.76
CA ILE A 85 -5.19 -1.38 -16.01
C ILE A 85 -4.89 -2.88 -16.17
N ILE A 86 -5.25 -3.70 -15.17
CA ILE A 86 -4.79 -5.10 -15.13
C ILE A 86 -5.40 -5.92 -16.24
N LEU A 87 -6.72 -5.91 -16.38
CA LEU A 87 -7.39 -6.70 -17.44
C LEU A 87 -6.93 -6.33 -18.87
N PRO A 88 -6.80 -5.04 -19.25
CA PRO A 88 -6.28 -4.69 -20.56
C PRO A 88 -4.82 -5.12 -20.78
N LEU A 89 -3.97 -5.05 -19.75
CA LEU A 89 -2.58 -5.52 -19.84
C LEU A 89 -2.51 -7.02 -19.99
N MET A 90 -3.30 -7.78 -19.24
CA MET A 90 -3.39 -9.24 -19.37
C MET A 90 -3.77 -9.65 -20.77
N ALA A 91 -4.79 -9.04 -21.36
CA ALA A 91 -5.21 -9.34 -22.73
C ALA A 91 -4.08 -9.13 -23.77
N VAL A 92 -3.32 -8.03 -23.63
CA VAL A 92 -2.16 -7.77 -24.52
C VAL A 92 -1.05 -8.80 -24.33
N LEU A 93 -0.81 -9.26 -23.11
CA LEU A 93 0.22 -10.25 -22.82
C LEU A 93 -0.18 -11.65 -23.32
N GLU A 94 -1.45 -12.03 -23.16
CA GLU A 94 -2.00 -13.28 -23.71
C GLU A 94 -1.90 -13.31 -25.24
N ASP A 95 -2.29 -12.20 -25.91
CA ASP A 95 -2.14 -12.05 -27.36
C ASP A 95 -0.66 -12.13 -27.83
N ALA A 96 0.27 -11.72 -26.96
CA ALA A 96 1.71 -11.85 -27.20
C ALA A 96 2.27 -13.25 -26.88
N GLY A 97 1.45 -14.20 -26.43
CA GLY A 97 1.84 -15.57 -26.13
C GLY A 97 2.41 -15.77 -24.72
N VAL A 98 2.17 -14.84 -23.81
CA VAL A 98 2.51 -15.04 -22.37
C VAL A 98 1.55 -16.05 -21.76
N GLU A 99 2.09 -17.08 -21.13
CA GLU A 99 1.32 -18.08 -20.40
C GLU A 99 1.15 -17.66 -18.94
N PHE A 100 -0.08 -17.61 -18.46
CA PHE A 100 -0.42 -17.34 -17.05
C PHE A 100 -0.75 -18.67 -16.36
N ILE A 101 0.10 -19.07 -15.39
CA ILE A 101 -0.12 -20.28 -14.58
C ILE A 101 -0.70 -19.86 -13.24
N TYR A 102 -1.98 -20.13 -13.05
CA TYR A 102 -2.70 -19.78 -11.82
C TYR A 102 -2.65 -20.89 -10.78
N ASN A 103 -3.05 -20.57 -9.53
CA ASN A 103 -3.09 -21.47 -8.38
C ASN A 103 -1.75 -22.18 -8.12
N THR A 104 -0.65 -21.54 -8.53
CA THR A 104 0.70 -22.08 -8.44
C THR A 104 1.61 -21.11 -7.70
N ALA A 105 2.05 -21.48 -6.51
CA ALA A 105 3.08 -20.77 -5.76
C ALA A 105 4.46 -21.30 -6.12
N VAL A 106 5.41 -20.42 -6.39
CA VAL A 106 6.83 -20.76 -6.37
C VAL A 106 7.30 -20.66 -4.92
N THR A 107 7.71 -21.76 -4.33
CA THR A 107 8.04 -21.85 -2.90
C THR A 107 9.53 -21.82 -2.63
N ASP A 108 10.37 -22.19 -3.58
CA ASP A 108 11.82 -22.24 -3.43
C ASP A 108 12.53 -22.21 -4.77
N MET A 109 13.85 -21.98 -4.75
CA MET A 109 14.74 -22.01 -5.90
C MET A 109 15.97 -22.86 -5.61
N ASP A 110 16.41 -23.62 -6.61
CA ASP A 110 17.72 -24.25 -6.62
C ASP A 110 18.75 -23.32 -7.27
N PHE A 111 19.95 -23.32 -6.71
CA PHE A 111 21.06 -22.52 -7.19
C PHE A 111 22.25 -23.41 -7.58
N ALA A 112 22.97 -23.02 -8.64
CA ALA A 112 24.23 -23.61 -8.95
C ALA A 112 25.27 -23.39 -7.84
N GLU A 113 26.23 -24.28 -7.74
CA GLU A 113 27.35 -24.13 -6.81
C GLU A 113 28.24 -22.92 -7.17
N GLY A 114 28.83 -22.30 -6.15
CA GLY A 114 29.77 -21.19 -6.28
C GLY A 114 29.22 -19.84 -5.85
N ASP A 115 30.01 -18.78 -6.09
CA ASP A 115 29.74 -17.43 -5.61
C ASP A 115 28.72 -16.63 -6.45
N LYS A 116 28.39 -17.12 -7.62
CA LYS A 116 27.39 -16.52 -8.50
C LYS A 116 25.99 -16.98 -8.09
N ILE A 117 25.02 -16.10 -8.24
CA ILE A 117 23.61 -16.43 -8.08
C ILE A 117 23.09 -16.86 -9.46
N VAL A 118 22.95 -18.15 -9.66
CA VAL A 118 22.41 -18.78 -10.88
C VAL A 118 21.29 -19.71 -10.46
N VAL A 119 20.06 -19.34 -10.76
CA VAL A 119 18.88 -20.20 -10.51
C VAL A 119 18.86 -21.30 -11.55
N THR A 120 18.72 -22.55 -11.10
CA THR A 120 18.70 -23.74 -11.96
C THR A 120 17.34 -24.42 -12.00
N GLY A 121 16.47 -24.16 -11.02
CA GLY A 121 15.13 -24.71 -10.98
C GLY A 121 14.24 -24.03 -9.96
N LEU A 122 12.93 -24.20 -10.11
CA LEU A 122 11.91 -23.63 -9.26
C LEU A 122 11.05 -24.74 -8.65
N HIS A 123 10.93 -24.76 -7.33
CA HIS A 123 9.96 -25.60 -6.64
C HIS A 123 8.60 -24.89 -6.62
N THR A 124 7.56 -25.65 -6.97
CA THR A 124 6.20 -25.10 -7.07
C THR A 124 5.22 -25.90 -6.23
N LEU A 125 4.16 -25.24 -5.82
CA LEU A 125 3.00 -25.83 -5.15
C LEU A 125 1.74 -25.44 -5.93
N THR A 126 1.15 -26.38 -6.66
CA THR A 126 -0.05 -26.19 -7.49
C THR A 126 -1.20 -26.97 -6.88
N ASP A 127 -2.24 -26.31 -6.39
CA ASP A 127 -3.39 -26.96 -5.73
C ASP A 127 -2.96 -27.96 -4.63
N GLY A 128 -1.94 -27.59 -3.84
CA GLY A 128 -1.37 -28.43 -2.77
C GLY A 128 -0.47 -29.57 -3.24
N LYS A 129 -0.14 -29.67 -4.51
CA LYS A 129 0.78 -30.66 -5.08
C LYS A 129 2.12 -30.04 -5.41
N GLU A 130 3.18 -30.66 -4.93
CA GLU A 130 4.55 -30.26 -5.26
C GLU A 130 4.85 -30.49 -6.76
N GLY A 131 5.57 -29.56 -7.34
CA GLY A 131 6.06 -29.60 -8.72
C GLY A 131 7.43 -28.98 -8.82
N TYR A 132 8.03 -29.08 -10.00
CA TYR A 132 9.35 -28.54 -10.30
C TYR A 132 9.45 -28.06 -11.73
N ILE A 133 10.01 -26.86 -11.89
CA ILE A 133 10.31 -26.29 -13.21
C ILE A 133 11.82 -26.23 -13.36
N GLN A 134 12.36 -27.07 -14.28
CA GLN A 134 13.78 -27.03 -14.63
C GLN A 134 14.06 -25.81 -15.50
N LEU A 135 15.10 -25.04 -15.16
CA LEU A 135 15.58 -23.94 -15.99
C LEU A 135 16.70 -24.40 -16.92
N ASN A 136 16.68 -23.88 -18.13
CA ASN A 136 17.70 -24.14 -19.15
C ASN A 136 18.68 -22.96 -19.20
N ASP A 137 19.80 -23.17 -19.91
CA ASP A 137 20.74 -22.10 -20.17
C ASP A 137 20.07 -20.94 -20.93
N GLY A 138 20.18 -19.74 -20.37
CA GLY A 138 19.57 -18.54 -20.93
C GLY A 138 18.21 -18.18 -20.34
N ASP A 139 17.60 -19.07 -19.58
CA ASP A 139 16.35 -18.75 -18.87
C ASP A 139 16.63 -17.73 -17.75
N MET A 140 15.67 -16.83 -17.54
CA MET A 140 15.76 -15.77 -16.54
C MET A 140 14.55 -15.83 -15.62
N VAL A 141 14.77 -15.48 -14.36
CA VAL A 141 13.73 -15.40 -13.32
C VAL A 141 13.62 -13.96 -12.85
N VAL A 142 12.40 -13.41 -12.86
CA VAL A 142 12.07 -12.17 -12.18
C VAL A 142 10.96 -12.48 -11.18
N ALA A 143 11.26 -12.37 -9.89
CA ALA A 143 10.37 -12.78 -8.82
C ALA A 143 9.85 -11.57 -8.02
N THR A 144 8.60 -11.68 -7.55
CA THR A 144 8.08 -10.87 -6.44
C THR A 144 8.36 -11.57 -5.13
N LEU A 145 8.72 -10.80 -4.09
CA LEU A 145 9.20 -11.36 -2.81
C LEU A 145 8.13 -11.40 -1.72
N GLY A 146 6.91 -11.07 -2.04
CA GLY A 146 5.79 -11.07 -1.11
C GLY A 146 4.61 -10.25 -1.62
N CYS A 147 3.49 -10.34 -0.92
CA CYS A 147 2.29 -9.57 -1.19
C CYS A 147 1.75 -8.98 0.12
N MET A 148 1.60 -7.67 0.18
CA MET A 148 1.07 -6.98 1.37
C MET A 148 -0.40 -7.29 1.66
N THR A 149 -1.14 -7.80 0.68
CA THR A 149 -2.54 -8.19 0.86
C THR A 149 -2.74 -9.68 1.10
N ASP A 150 -1.65 -10.43 1.29
CA ASP A 150 -1.73 -11.85 1.62
C ASP A 150 -2.42 -12.05 2.98
N ASN A 151 -3.04 -13.21 3.17
CA ASN A 151 -3.83 -13.56 4.35
C ASN A 151 -5.01 -12.61 4.63
N SER A 152 -5.43 -11.80 3.65
CA SER A 152 -6.60 -10.95 3.81
C SER A 152 -7.86 -11.78 4.01
N THR A 153 -8.66 -11.41 5.00
CA THR A 153 -9.93 -12.05 5.31
C THR A 153 -11.09 -11.08 5.19
N PHE A 154 -12.25 -11.60 4.90
CA PHE A 154 -13.44 -10.81 4.65
C PHE A 154 -14.51 -11.12 5.70
N GLY A 155 -15.11 -10.07 6.23
CA GLY A 155 -16.35 -10.17 6.98
C GLY A 155 -17.56 -9.92 6.08
N SER A 156 -18.64 -9.54 6.72
CA SER A 156 -19.89 -9.16 6.05
C SER A 156 -20.61 -8.09 6.86
N LEU A 157 -21.80 -7.71 6.40
CA LEU A 157 -22.65 -6.78 7.14
C LEU A 157 -22.86 -7.21 8.60
N ASP A 158 -22.99 -8.53 8.85
CA ASP A 158 -23.39 -9.07 10.15
C ASP A 158 -22.33 -10.02 10.78
N THR A 159 -21.17 -10.17 10.14
CA THR A 159 -20.06 -10.99 10.67
C THR A 159 -18.74 -10.22 10.58
N PRO A 160 -17.88 -10.23 11.62
CA PRO A 160 -16.55 -9.67 11.54
C PRO A 160 -15.64 -10.51 10.63
N ALA A 161 -14.58 -9.90 10.12
CA ALA A 161 -13.46 -10.62 9.53
C ALA A 161 -12.63 -11.29 10.64
N VAL A 162 -11.80 -12.27 10.29
CA VAL A 162 -10.98 -13.02 11.25
C VAL A 162 -9.49 -12.81 10.93
N MET A 163 -8.72 -12.34 11.89
CA MET A 163 -7.28 -12.11 11.72
C MET A 163 -6.55 -13.44 11.43
N ASP A 164 -5.84 -13.51 10.29
CA ASP A 164 -4.94 -14.61 9.95
C ASP A 164 -3.49 -14.13 10.01
N THR A 165 -2.79 -14.50 11.09
CA THR A 165 -1.39 -14.13 11.33
C THR A 165 -0.40 -15.21 10.90
N SER A 166 -0.84 -16.23 10.17
CA SER A 166 0.06 -17.24 9.63
C SER A 166 1.09 -16.60 8.68
N TYR A 167 2.28 -17.21 8.56
CA TYR A 167 3.31 -16.68 7.65
C TYR A 167 2.77 -16.71 6.21
N PRO A 168 2.85 -15.57 5.45
CA PRO A 168 2.15 -15.48 4.18
C PRO A 168 2.81 -16.32 3.10
N MET A 169 2.00 -17.02 2.32
CA MET A 169 2.48 -17.94 1.27
C MET A 169 3.31 -17.18 0.22
N SER A 170 2.98 -15.93 -0.08
CA SER A 170 3.73 -15.12 -1.04
C SER A 170 5.16 -14.79 -0.60
N ALA A 171 5.47 -14.87 0.71
CA ALA A 171 6.80 -14.62 1.25
C ALA A 171 7.62 -15.90 1.51
N VAL A 172 7.02 -17.08 1.37
CA VAL A 172 7.72 -18.36 1.59
C VAL A 172 8.92 -18.50 0.66
N LEU A 173 8.79 -18.15 -0.62
CA LEU A 173 9.90 -18.14 -1.56
C LEU A 173 11.05 -17.29 -1.02
N TRP A 174 10.76 -16.05 -0.62
CA TRP A 174 11.79 -15.13 -0.13
C TRP A 174 12.51 -15.66 1.10
N LYS A 175 11.76 -16.21 2.04
CA LYS A 175 12.34 -16.84 3.23
C LYS A 175 13.32 -17.95 2.86
N ASN A 176 12.89 -18.89 2.01
CA ASN A 176 13.72 -20.03 1.64
C ASN A 176 14.99 -19.63 0.87
N ILE A 177 14.91 -18.69 -0.07
CA ILE A 177 16.07 -18.27 -0.84
C ILE A 177 17.04 -17.38 -0.05
N SER A 178 16.53 -16.56 0.88
CA SER A 178 17.38 -15.71 1.73
C SER A 178 18.29 -16.52 2.68
N GLU A 179 17.85 -17.71 3.08
CA GLU A 179 18.64 -18.66 3.87
C GLU A 179 19.75 -19.36 3.05
N LYS A 180 19.60 -19.40 1.72
CA LYS A 180 20.53 -20.11 0.82
C LYS A 180 21.63 -19.24 0.22
N LYS A 181 21.37 -17.96 0.03
CA LYS A 181 22.31 -17.04 -0.62
C LYS A 181 22.33 -15.70 0.10
N GLU A 182 23.53 -15.21 0.38
CA GLU A 182 23.76 -13.88 0.93
C GLU A 182 23.32 -12.77 -0.03
N GLY A 183 22.81 -11.65 0.51
CA GLY A 183 22.37 -10.49 -0.27
C GLY A 183 20.97 -10.61 -0.87
N LEU A 184 20.18 -11.63 -0.47
CA LEU A 184 18.80 -11.80 -0.88
C LEU A 184 17.78 -11.21 0.14
N GLY A 185 18.26 -10.37 1.06
CA GLY A 185 17.41 -9.61 1.97
C GLY A 185 16.98 -10.36 3.23
N ASN A 186 16.03 -9.78 3.97
CA ASN A 186 15.54 -10.28 5.26
C ASN A 186 14.00 -10.21 5.33
N PRO A 187 13.27 -11.25 4.89
CA PRO A 187 11.81 -11.25 4.87
C PRO A 187 11.16 -11.12 6.25
N ASP A 188 11.84 -11.56 7.31
CA ASP A 188 11.27 -11.54 8.66
C ASP A 188 11.06 -10.11 9.18
N LYS A 189 11.81 -9.13 8.67
CA LYS A 189 11.55 -7.70 8.95
C LYS A 189 10.16 -7.22 8.50
N PHE A 190 9.56 -7.89 7.52
CA PHE A 190 8.33 -7.45 6.88
C PHE A 190 7.13 -8.36 7.21
N PHE A 191 7.36 -9.65 7.46
CA PHE A 191 6.29 -10.63 7.52
C PHE A 191 6.16 -11.38 8.86
N THR A 192 6.76 -10.86 9.93
CA THR A 192 6.64 -11.46 11.28
C THR A 192 5.96 -10.53 12.29
N HIS A 193 5.53 -9.33 11.87
CA HIS A 193 4.96 -8.29 12.74
C HIS A 193 3.53 -7.88 12.32
N PRO A 194 2.56 -8.81 12.24
CA PRO A 194 1.17 -8.47 11.91
C PRO A 194 0.52 -7.55 12.94
N ASP A 195 1.02 -7.53 14.19
CA ASP A 195 0.62 -6.60 15.24
C ASP A 195 0.92 -5.13 14.90
N GLN A 196 1.92 -4.87 14.06
CA GLN A 196 2.33 -3.54 13.61
C GLN A 196 1.92 -3.23 12.18
N SER A 197 1.76 -4.25 11.33
CA SER A 197 1.47 -4.08 9.91
C SER A 197 -0.01 -4.20 9.56
N ALA A 198 -0.82 -4.78 10.45
CA ALA A 198 -2.24 -4.98 10.18
C ALA A 198 -3.04 -3.68 10.34
N TRP A 199 -3.92 -3.43 9.38
CA TRP A 199 -5.02 -2.51 9.52
C TRP A 199 -6.20 -2.98 8.65
N MET A 200 -7.36 -2.31 8.77
CA MET A 200 -8.57 -2.70 8.07
C MET A 200 -8.90 -1.77 6.92
N SER A 201 -9.43 -2.36 5.87
CA SER A 201 -10.21 -1.67 4.86
C SER A 201 -11.68 -2.04 5.02
N PHE A 202 -12.55 -1.10 4.72
CA PHE A 202 -13.98 -1.28 4.79
C PHE A 202 -14.63 -0.80 3.51
N ASN A 203 -15.41 -1.67 2.89
CA ASN A 203 -16.10 -1.39 1.64
C ASN A 203 -17.60 -1.38 1.86
N CYS A 204 -18.26 -0.28 1.53
CA CYS A 204 -19.69 -0.12 1.72
C CYS A 204 -20.39 0.24 0.41
N THR A 205 -21.42 -0.53 0.07
CA THR A 205 -22.27 -0.27 -1.09
C THR A 205 -23.65 0.16 -0.61
N PHE A 206 -24.13 1.27 -1.16
CA PHE A 206 -25.44 1.81 -0.87
C PHE A 206 -26.33 1.75 -2.12
N LYS A 207 -27.61 1.43 -1.94
CA LYS A 207 -28.64 1.65 -2.95
C LYS A 207 -29.21 3.04 -2.77
N GLY A 208 -28.50 4.02 -3.30
CA GLY A 208 -28.75 5.45 -3.13
C GLY A 208 -27.47 6.26 -3.04
N TYR A 209 -27.58 7.54 -2.81
CA TYR A 209 -26.48 8.50 -2.82
C TYR A 209 -26.41 9.37 -1.56
N THR A 210 -27.18 9.06 -0.53
CA THR A 210 -27.33 9.93 0.65
C THR A 210 -26.00 10.23 1.33
N MET A 211 -25.15 9.22 1.54
CA MET A 211 -23.82 9.39 2.12
C MET A 211 -22.92 10.27 1.24
N MET A 212 -22.89 9.99 -0.04
CA MET A 212 -22.06 10.69 -1.03
C MET A 212 -22.47 12.15 -1.16
N ASP A 213 -23.77 12.43 -1.35
CA ASP A 213 -24.32 13.79 -1.47
C ASP A 213 -24.08 14.61 -0.20
N TRP A 214 -24.23 13.97 0.97
CA TRP A 214 -23.98 14.62 2.24
C TRP A 214 -22.52 15.03 2.40
N LEU A 215 -21.58 14.13 2.07
CA LEU A 215 -20.15 14.39 2.14
C LEU A 215 -19.74 15.49 1.18
N GLU A 216 -20.23 15.50 -0.07
CA GLU A 216 -19.96 16.59 -1.01
C GLU A 216 -20.41 17.95 -0.46
N LYS A 217 -21.63 17.99 0.09
CA LYS A 217 -22.18 19.21 0.66
C LYS A 217 -21.40 19.68 1.89
N TYR A 218 -20.99 18.75 2.76
CA TYR A 218 -20.29 19.06 4.01
C TYR A 218 -18.85 19.46 3.77
N THR A 219 -18.12 18.72 2.93
CA THR A 219 -16.69 18.95 2.67
C THR A 219 -16.43 20.01 1.59
N HIS A 220 -17.44 20.36 0.78
CA HIS A 220 -17.32 21.17 -0.43
C HIS A 220 -16.36 20.57 -1.47
N ASN A 221 -16.06 19.28 -1.38
CA ASN A 221 -15.30 18.51 -2.37
C ASN A 221 -16.28 17.67 -3.20
N LYS A 222 -16.08 17.66 -4.51
CA LYS A 222 -16.86 16.79 -5.38
C LYS A 222 -16.39 15.36 -5.30
N THR A 223 -17.31 14.42 -5.41
CA THR A 223 -17.00 13.01 -5.57
C THR A 223 -16.04 12.80 -6.72
N GLY A 224 -14.99 12.00 -6.52
CA GLY A 224 -13.92 11.79 -7.51
C GLY A 224 -12.90 12.94 -7.62
N GLU A 225 -13.16 14.09 -7.00
CA GLU A 225 -12.19 15.18 -6.84
C GLU A 225 -11.77 15.27 -5.37
N GLY A 226 -10.50 15.36 -5.10
CA GLY A 226 -10.04 15.31 -3.72
C GLY A 226 -9.87 13.86 -3.25
N LEU A 227 -9.27 13.67 -2.08
CA LEU A 227 -8.89 12.34 -1.67
C LEU A 227 -9.83 11.75 -0.64
N THR A 228 -9.81 12.33 0.54
CA THR A 228 -10.36 11.63 1.69
C THR A 228 -11.01 12.61 2.63
N SER A 229 -12.00 12.09 3.35
CA SER A 229 -12.47 12.69 4.59
C SER A 229 -11.77 11.99 5.75
N THR A 230 -10.89 12.69 6.45
CA THR A 230 -10.11 12.15 7.57
C THR A 230 -10.80 12.45 8.90
N PHE A 231 -11.02 11.42 9.71
CA PHE A 231 -11.69 11.50 11.00
C PHE A 231 -10.64 11.63 12.11
N VAL A 232 -10.12 12.82 12.33
CA VAL A 232 -9.03 13.09 13.26
C VAL A 232 -9.35 12.83 14.73
N GLU A 233 -10.63 12.78 15.10
CA GLU A 233 -11.07 12.46 16.46
C GLU A 233 -11.44 10.99 16.64
N SER A 234 -11.38 10.19 15.58
CA SER A 234 -11.61 8.75 15.67
C SER A 234 -10.41 8.06 16.29
N PRO A 235 -10.58 7.19 17.31
CA PRO A 235 -9.49 6.38 17.82
C PRO A 235 -8.87 5.44 16.76
N TRP A 236 -9.62 5.12 15.71
CA TRP A 236 -9.16 4.29 14.58
C TRP A 236 -8.40 5.07 13.51
N HIS A 237 -8.41 6.42 13.57
CA HIS A 237 -7.87 7.29 12.51
C HIS A 237 -8.41 6.88 11.13
N MET A 238 -9.73 6.97 10.99
CA MET A 238 -10.41 6.58 9.76
C MET A 238 -10.19 7.58 8.64
N GLU A 239 -10.10 7.07 7.42
CA GLU A 239 -10.28 7.86 6.20
C GLU A 239 -11.40 7.28 5.34
N LEU A 240 -12.22 8.12 4.75
CA LEU A 240 -13.35 7.74 3.91
C LEU A 240 -13.20 8.35 2.52
N ARG A 241 -13.38 7.54 1.48
CA ARG A 241 -13.38 7.93 0.06
C ARG A 241 -14.66 7.53 -0.61
N ASN A 242 -15.15 8.42 -1.47
CA ASN A 242 -16.25 8.13 -2.39
C ASN A 242 -15.72 8.19 -3.83
N PRO A 243 -15.44 7.04 -4.46
CA PRO A 243 -15.06 7.01 -5.87
C PRO A 243 -16.21 7.53 -6.75
N LEU A 244 -15.85 8.17 -7.86
CA LEU A 244 -16.85 8.61 -8.84
C LEU A 244 -17.52 7.38 -9.48
N PRO A 245 -18.86 7.28 -9.49
CA PRO A 245 -19.57 6.24 -10.22
C PRO A 245 -19.48 6.42 -11.74
N PRO A 246 -19.40 5.29 -12.52
CA PRO A 246 -19.32 3.92 -12.06
C PRO A 246 -17.88 3.53 -11.69
N PHE A 247 -17.65 3.10 -10.44
CA PHE A 247 -16.34 2.60 -10.01
C PHE A 247 -16.07 1.17 -10.51
N PHE A 248 -17.14 0.39 -10.72
CA PHE A 248 -17.12 -0.93 -11.36
C PHE A 248 -17.85 -0.84 -12.69
N LYS A 249 -17.36 -1.48 -13.75
CA LYS A 249 -17.99 -1.48 -15.09
C LYS A 249 -19.46 -1.89 -15.09
N ASN A 250 -19.82 -2.79 -14.17
CA ASN A 250 -21.19 -3.31 -14.05
C ASN A 250 -22.05 -2.54 -13.03
N GLN A 251 -21.53 -1.46 -12.44
CA GLN A 251 -22.25 -0.64 -11.49
C GLN A 251 -23.37 0.13 -12.20
N THR A 252 -24.59 -0.01 -11.72
CA THR A 252 -25.73 0.76 -12.22
C THR A 252 -25.88 2.07 -11.46
N ASP A 253 -26.61 3.02 -12.04
CA ASP A 253 -26.83 4.36 -11.47
C ASP A 253 -27.63 4.37 -10.16
N GLU A 254 -28.15 3.21 -9.73
CA GLU A 254 -28.84 3.08 -8.44
C GLU A 254 -27.88 2.95 -7.26
N TYR A 255 -26.61 2.63 -7.49
CA TYR A 255 -25.67 2.28 -6.43
C TYR A 255 -24.50 3.26 -6.33
N SER A 256 -24.20 3.65 -5.11
CA SER A 256 -22.94 4.33 -4.75
C SER A 256 -22.04 3.42 -3.92
N PHE A 257 -20.76 3.77 -3.91
CA PHE A 257 -19.72 3.00 -3.24
C PHE A 257 -18.87 3.92 -2.37
N SER A 258 -18.60 3.51 -1.15
CA SER A 258 -17.65 4.15 -0.24
C SER A 258 -16.59 3.16 0.19
N TRP A 259 -15.36 3.62 0.24
CA TRP A 259 -14.22 2.86 0.75
C TRP A 259 -13.60 3.60 1.93
N MET A 260 -13.28 2.87 2.97
CA MET A 260 -12.64 3.39 4.17
C MET A 260 -11.41 2.56 4.51
N CYS A 261 -10.42 3.21 5.09
CA CYS A 261 -9.34 2.58 5.82
C CYS A 261 -9.31 3.12 7.24
N ALA A 262 -8.87 2.28 8.18
CA ALA A 262 -8.56 2.69 9.54
C ALA A 262 -7.16 2.16 9.90
N PHE A 263 -6.27 3.06 10.30
CA PHE A 263 -4.85 2.74 10.46
C PHE A 263 -4.51 2.22 11.87
N TYR A 264 -5.41 2.42 12.84
CA TYR A 264 -5.24 1.98 14.23
C TYR A 264 -6.41 1.11 14.66
N SER A 265 -6.71 0.11 13.85
CA SER A 265 -7.86 -0.80 13.99
C SER A 265 -7.88 -1.57 15.33
N GLY A 266 -6.73 -1.66 16.00
CA GLY A 266 -6.61 -2.24 17.34
C GLY A 266 -7.08 -1.33 18.49
N ASN A 267 -7.34 -0.04 18.24
CA ASN A 267 -7.90 0.86 19.24
C ASN A 267 -9.38 0.62 19.43
N VAL A 268 -9.90 0.97 20.62
CA VAL A 268 -11.34 0.85 20.93
C VAL A 268 -12.10 2.03 20.31
N GLY A 269 -13.08 1.72 19.47
CA GLY A 269 -13.96 2.70 18.81
C GLY A 269 -14.76 3.52 19.81
N LYS A 270 -15.05 4.76 19.44
CA LYS A 270 -15.73 5.76 20.31
C LYS A 270 -17.20 5.39 20.54
N TYR A 271 -17.86 4.83 19.56
CA TYR A 271 -19.30 4.53 19.59
C TYR A 271 -19.58 3.05 19.70
N THR A 272 -18.79 2.20 19.06
CA THR A 272 -18.95 0.74 19.14
C THR A 272 -18.43 0.15 20.45
N GLY A 273 -17.42 0.78 21.07
CA GLY A 273 -16.78 0.25 22.28
C GLY A 273 -15.99 -1.05 22.05
N LYS A 274 -15.69 -1.39 20.80
CA LYS A 274 -14.90 -2.54 20.33
C LYS A 274 -13.69 -2.07 19.54
N THR A 275 -12.69 -2.94 19.38
CA THR A 275 -11.68 -2.74 18.35
C THR A 275 -12.32 -2.91 16.97
N GLU A 276 -11.79 -2.24 15.95
CA GLU A 276 -12.34 -2.40 14.60
C GLU A 276 -12.25 -3.86 14.12
N PHE A 277 -11.17 -4.56 14.50
CA PHE A 277 -10.99 -5.99 14.19
C PHE A 277 -12.12 -6.91 14.72
N GLU A 278 -12.84 -6.48 15.75
CA GLU A 278 -13.96 -7.23 16.33
C GLU A 278 -15.33 -6.84 15.75
N CYS A 279 -15.36 -5.79 14.91
CA CYS A 279 -16.60 -5.21 14.42
C CYS A 279 -17.12 -5.95 13.18
N THR A 280 -18.45 -6.09 13.12
CA THR A 280 -19.18 -6.42 11.90
C THR A 280 -19.21 -5.21 10.97
N GLY A 281 -19.57 -5.41 9.69
CA GLY A 281 -19.72 -4.30 8.76
C GLY A 281 -20.75 -3.26 9.20
N ARG A 282 -21.81 -3.70 9.87
CA ARG A 282 -22.84 -2.80 10.43
C ARG A 282 -22.30 -1.94 11.57
N GLU A 283 -21.50 -2.51 12.44
CA GLU A 283 -20.88 -1.77 13.56
C GLU A 283 -19.86 -0.74 13.07
N ILE A 284 -19.04 -1.09 12.06
CA ILE A 284 -18.10 -0.13 11.46
C ILE A 284 -18.87 1.02 10.78
N LEU A 285 -19.92 0.70 10.02
CA LEU A 285 -20.77 1.73 9.41
C LEU A 285 -21.37 2.65 10.48
N GLU A 286 -21.80 2.10 11.61
CA GLU A 286 -22.35 2.89 12.72
C GLU A 286 -21.29 3.83 13.33
N GLU A 287 -20.06 3.36 13.53
CA GLU A 287 -18.94 4.21 13.99
C GLU A 287 -18.70 5.39 13.04
N ILE A 288 -18.73 5.14 11.72
CA ILE A 288 -18.60 6.18 10.69
C ILE A 288 -19.77 7.18 10.79
N LEU A 289 -21.00 6.69 10.78
CA LEU A 289 -22.21 7.54 10.78
C LEU A 289 -22.31 8.40 12.03
N MET A 290 -21.92 7.85 13.18
CA MET A 290 -21.92 8.59 14.44
C MET A 290 -20.76 9.58 14.56
N SER A 291 -19.67 9.36 13.84
CA SER A 291 -18.54 10.29 13.77
C SER A 291 -18.81 11.48 12.85
N LEU A 292 -19.81 11.41 11.98
CA LEU A 292 -20.20 12.48 11.07
C LEU A 292 -21.29 13.37 11.72
N PRO A 293 -21.22 14.69 11.58
CA PRO A 293 -22.22 15.62 12.13
C PRO A 293 -23.50 15.65 11.28
N MET A 294 -24.05 14.47 10.98
CA MET A 294 -25.33 14.28 10.29
C MET A 294 -26.49 14.45 11.25
N ASP A 295 -27.63 14.91 10.72
CA ASP A 295 -28.89 14.78 11.43
C ASP A 295 -29.39 13.33 11.45
N ASP A 296 -30.30 13.01 12.37
CA ASP A 296 -30.76 11.63 12.58
C ASP A 296 -31.55 11.07 11.39
N GLU A 297 -32.24 11.91 10.63
CA GLU A 297 -33.03 11.51 9.45
C GLU A 297 -32.05 11.08 8.33
N THR A 298 -31.05 11.91 8.05
CA THR A 298 -30.00 11.59 7.06
C THR A 298 -29.22 10.33 7.46
N ARG A 299 -28.87 10.20 8.74
CA ARG A 299 -28.17 9.02 9.27
C ARG A 299 -29.01 7.75 9.12
N GLN A 300 -30.31 7.83 9.43
CA GLN A 300 -31.22 6.69 9.26
C GLN A 300 -31.35 6.30 7.79
N LYS A 301 -31.44 7.28 6.89
CA LYS A 301 -31.51 7.01 5.46
C LYS A 301 -30.23 6.31 4.94
N CYS A 302 -29.04 6.67 5.41
CA CYS A 302 -27.82 5.93 5.09
C CYS A 302 -27.88 4.46 5.55
N ARG A 303 -28.44 4.20 6.77
CA ARG A 303 -28.64 2.82 7.25
C ARG A 303 -29.61 2.02 6.39
N ASP A 304 -30.65 2.67 5.88
CA ASP A 304 -31.66 2.02 5.04
C ASP A 304 -31.15 1.75 3.62
N GLU A 305 -30.22 2.56 3.13
CA GLU A 305 -29.63 2.43 1.80
C GLU A 305 -28.49 1.38 1.75
N VAL A 306 -27.87 0.97 2.87
CA VAL A 306 -26.78 0.03 2.84
C VAL A 306 -27.23 -1.35 2.38
N VAL A 307 -26.55 -1.91 1.36
CA VAL A 307 -26.81 -3.24 0.83
C VAL A 307 -25.66 -4.21 1.07
N ALA A 308 -24.45 -3.70 1.21
CA ALA A 308 -23.28 -4.47 1.57
C ALA A 308 -22.32 -3.60 2.38
N ALA A 309 -21.71 -4.19 3.41
CA ALA A 309 -20.66 -3.57 4.21
C ALA A 309 -19.67 -4.67 4.58
N ILE A 310 -18.48 -4.59 4.02
CA ILE A 310 -17.49 -5.67 4.03
C ILE A 310 -16.23 -5.19 4.73
N PRO A 311 -16.02 -5.57 6.02
CA PRO A 311 -14.73 -5.42 6.68
C PRO A 311 -13.70 -6.33 6.03
N VAL A 312 -12.49 -5.82 5.84
CA VAL A 312 -11.36 -6.58 5.30
C VAL A 312 -10.17 -6.39 6.22
N ILE A 313 -9.79 -7.44 6.96
CA ILE A 313 -8.55 -7.45 7.72
C ILE A 313 -7.40 -7.81 6.79
N MET A 314 -6.37 -6.99 6.79
CA MET A 314 -5.16 -7.18 5.99
C MET A 314 -3.94 -7.22 6.92
N PRO A 315 -3.45 -8.41 7.33
CA PRO A 315 -2.40 -8.53 8.36
C PRO A 315 -1.06 -7.89 7.98
N TYR A 316 -0.75 -7.86 6.69
CA TYR A 316 0.56 -7.42 6.18
C TYR A 316 0.50 -6.14 5.33
N ILE A 317 -0.63 -5.43 5.33
CA ILE A 317 -0.84 -4.28 4.44
C ILE A 317 0.13 -3.12 4.69
N GLY A 318 0.58 -2.93 5.94
CA GLY A 318 1.58 -1.93 6.33
C GLY A 318 3.02 -2.46 6.33
N SER A 319 3.25 -3.73 5.99
CA SER A 319 4.56 -4.39 6.15
C SER A 319 5.70 -3.68 5.43
N GLN A 320 5.47 -3.12 4.24
CA GLN A 320 6.48 -2.37 3.49
C GLN A 320 6.94 -1.08 4.19
N PHE A 321 6.21 -0.62 5.18
CA PHE A 321 6.54 0.58 5.96
C PHE A 321 7.20 0.27 7.32
N LEU A 322 7.39 -0.99 7.66
CA LEU A 322 8.09 -1.36 8.90
C LEU A 322 9.54 -0.88 8.89
N PRO A 323 10.11 -0.51 10.05
CA PRO A 323 11.50 -0.16 10.17
C PRO A 323 12.41 -1.25 9.64
N ARG A 324 13.42 -0.83 8.89
CA ARG A 324 14.37 -1.72 8.23
C ARG A 324 15.75 -1.07 8.12
N ALA A 325 16.77 -1.89 7.95
CA ALA A 325 18.12 -1.46 7.65
C ALA A 325 18.46 -1.62 6.15
N GLU A 326 19.59 -1.03 5.74
CA GLU A 326 20.16 -1.26 4.41
C GLU A 326 20.42 -2.75 4.19
N GLY A 327 19.96 -3.28 3.05
CA GLY A 327 20.09 -4.70 2.70
C GLY A 327 18.94 -5.60 3.14
N ASP A 328 18.03 -5.17 4.02
CA ASP A 328 16.83 -5.94 4.35
C ASP A 328 15.92 -6.14 3.13
N ARG A 329 15.89 -5.17 2.19
CA ARG A 329 15.38 -5.40 0.83
C ARG A 329 16.54 -5.71 -0.08
N PRO A 330 16.51 -6.81 -0.86
CA PRO A 330 17.56 -7.09 -1.83
C PRO A 330 17.52 -6.11 -3.00
N ASP A 331 18.65 -5.89 -3.62
CA ASP A 331 18.72 -5.14 -4.89
C ASP A 331 17.78 -5.74 -5.94
N VAL A 332 17.23 -4.91 -6.84
CA VAL A 332 16.42 -5.37 -7.98
C VAL A 332 17.13 -6.49 -8.78
N VAL A 333 18.44 -6.40 -8.98
CA VAL A 333 19.25 -7.52 -9.44
C VAL A 333 20.42 -7.65 -8.47
N PRO A 334 20.43 -8.68 -7.63
CA PRO A 334 21.46 -8.88 -6.62
C PRO A 334 22.87 -8.86 -7.20
N LYS A 335 23.84 -8.47 -6.37
CA LYS A 335 25.25 -8.54 -6.74
C LYS A 335 25.61 -9.99 -7.09
N ASN A 336 26.36 -10.20 -8.15
CA ASN A 336 26.72 -11.52 -8.68
C ASN A 336 25.56 -12.36 -9.24
N SER A 337 24.34 -11.82 -9.36
CA SER A 337 23.26 -12.52 -10.05
C SER A 337 23.50 -12.59 -11.56
N VAL A 338 23.26 -13.79 -12.12
CA VAL A 338 23.36 -14.06 -13.56
C VAL A 338 22.00 -14.04 -14.22
N ASN A 339 21.00 -14.67 -13.60
CA ASN A 339 19.66 -14.85 -14.18
C ASN A 339 18.50 -14.59 -13.23
N LEU A 340 18.76 -14.01 -12.03
CA LEU A 340 17.72 -13.67 -11.05
C LEU A 340 17.60 -12.17 -10.90
N GLY A 341 16.37 -11.66 -10.95
CA GLY A 341 16.01 -10.30 -10.57
C GLY A 341 14.72 -10.27 -9.76
N PHE A 342 14.45 -9.16 -9.12
CA PHE A 342 13.28 -8.94 -8.28
C PHE A 342 12.45 -7.77 -8.78
N THR A 343 11.17 -7.79 -8.44
CA THR A 343 10.22 -6.73 -8.70
C THR A 343 9.24 -6.59 -7.55
N GLY A 344 8.40 -5.56 -7.60
CA GLY A 344 7.41 -5.30 -6.55
C GLY A 344 7.99 -4.48 -5.39
N GLN A 345 7.32 -4.51 -4.24
CA GLN A 345 7.52 -3.58 -3.12
C GLN A 345 8.67 -3.98 -2.19
N PHE A 346 9.15 -5.22 -2.28
CA PHE A 346 10.13 -5.79 -1.35
C PHE A 346 11.52 -5.96 -1.97
N CYS A 347 11.81 -5.32 -3.10
CA CYS A 347 13.16 -5.12 -3.61
C CYS A 347 13.55 -3.64 -3.50
N GLU A 348 14.83 -3.31 -3.51
CA GLU A 348 15.31 -1.95 -3.28
C GLU A 348 15.36 -1.11 -4.56
N VAL A 349 14.64 0.00 -4.58
CA VAL A 349 14.70 1.05 -5.62
C VAL A 349 15.01 2.38 -4.93
N PRO A 350 16.28 2.80 -4.86
CA PRO A 350 16.72 3.88 -3.98
C PRO A 350 16.08 5.26 -4.22
N GLU A 351 15.66 5.55 -5.44
CA GLU A 351 15.14 6.87 -5.83
C GLU A 351 13.61 6.97 -5.77
N ASP A 352 12.92 5.88 -5.41
CA ASP A 352 11.47 5.83 -5.47
C ASP A 352 10.86 5.37 -4.15
N VAL A 353 9.54 5.39 -4.08
CA VAL A 353 8.78 5.06 -2.87
C VAL A 353 7.92 3.83 -3.09
N VAL A 354 8.00 2.90 -2.17
CA VAL A 354 7.17 1.68 -2.16
C VAL A 354 5.66 2.03 -2.19
N PHE A 355 4.79 1.10 -2.38
CA PHE A 355 3.34 1.29 -2.43
C PHE A 355 2.83 2.06 -3.68
N THR A 356 3.70 2.53 -4.55
CA THR A 356 3.30 3.11 -5.84
C THR A 356 3.44 2.08 -6.95
N GLU A 357 2.51 2.09 -7.92
CA GLU A 357 2.64 1.26 -9.12
C GLU A 357 3.92 1.57 -9.90
N GLU A 358 4.33 2.84 -9.89
CA GLU A 358 5.56 3.29 -10.53
C GLU A 358 6.80 2.56 -9.98
N TYR A 359 6.85 2.30 -8.68
CA TYR A 359 7.94 1.54 -8.05
C TYR A 359 8.09 0.15 -8.66
N SER A 360 6.99 -0.59 -8.76
CA SER A 360 6.99 -1.95 -9.33
C SER A 360 7.33 -1.95 -10.83
N VAL A 361 6.82 -0.98 -11.59
CA VAL A 361 7.15 -0.82 -13.02
C VAL A 361 8.63 -0.47 -13.20
N ARG A 362 9.17 0.39 -12.33
CA ARG A 362 10.58 0.78 -12.35
C ARG A 362 11.48 -0.41 -12.03
N ALA A 363 11.20 -1.13 -10.95
CA ALA A 363 11.92 -2.34 -10.57
C ALA A 363 11.91 -3.37 -11.70
N SER A 364 10.75 -3.64 -12.30
CA SER A 364 10.63 -4.58 -13.43
C SER A 364 11.49 -4.17 -14.63
N ARG A 365 11.48 -2.89 -15.00
CA ARG A 365 12.33 -2.39 -16.10
C ARG A 365 13.81 -2.47 -15.77
N MET A 366 14.21 -2.17 -14.54
CA MET A 366 15.60 -2.31 -14.08
C MET A 366 16.05 -3.77 -14.16
N ALA A 367 15.23 -4.71 -13.66
CA ALA A 367 15.51 -6.14 -13.72
C ALA A 367 15.69 -6.62 -15.18
N VAL A 368 14.70 -6.36 -16.03
CA VAL A 368 14.71 -6.80 -17.44
C VAL A 368 15.89 -6.20 -18.21
N TYR A 369 16.15 -4.90 -18.07
CA TYR A 369 17.25 -4.27 -18.80
C TYR A 369 18.62 -4.84 -18.37
N LYS A 370 18.80 -5.06 -17.06
CA LYS A 370 20.07 -5.61 -16.55
C LYS A 370 20.26 -7.06 -16.95
N LEU A 371 19.24 -7.91 -16.79
CA LEU A 371 19.33 -9.34 -17.13
C LEU A 371 19.51 -9.58 -18.63
N LEU A 372 18.85 -8.79 -19.49
CA LEU A 372 18.97 -8.89 -20.94
C LEU A 372 20.18 -8.12 -21.52
N GLY A 373 20.96 -7.45 -20.69
CA GLY A 373 22.09 -6.63 -21.16
C GLY A 373 21.67 -5.44 -22.04
N ILE A 374 20.43 -4.96 -21.87
CA ILE A 374 19.91 -3.81 -22.62
C ILE A 374 20.56 -2.52 -22.10
N LYS A 375 21.32 -1.86 -22.96
CA LYS A 375 21.98 -0.57 -22.65
C LYS A 375 21.00 0.59 -22.72
N LYS A 376 20.00 0.58 -21.84
CA LYS A 376 19.00 1.62 -21.72
C LYS A 376 18.77 1.93 -20.24
N GLU A 377 18.87 3.19 -19.89
CA GLU A 377 18.59 3.63 -18.53
C GLU A 377 17.06 3.74 -18.29
N VAL A 378 16.65 3.36 -17.10
CA VAL A 378 15.30 3.67 -16.59
C VAL A 378 15.33 5.14 -16.17
N ALA A 379 14.36 5.92 -16.62
CA ALA A 379 14.32 7.35 -16.32
C ALA A 379 14.34 7.59 -14.79
N HIS A 380 15.20 8.49 -14.35
CA HIS A 380 15.30 8.88 -12.94
C HIS A 380 14.02 9.53 -12.41
N VAL A 381 13.78 9.39 -11.13
CA VAL A 381 12.73 10.13 -10.44
C VAL A 381 13.08 11.61 -10.47
N LYS A 382 12.14 12.45 -10.92
CA LYS A 382 12.38 13.90 -10.98
C LYS A 382 12.46 14.49 -9.57
N PRO A 383 13.60 15.09 -9.17
CA PRO A 383 13.79 15.60 -7.81
C PRO A 383 13.02 16.92 -7.59
N MET A 384 11.74 16.83 -7.26
CA MET A 384 10.82 17.96 -7.11
C MET A 384 11.23 18.94 -6.00
N LYS A 385 12.01 18.48 -5.02
CA LYS A 385 12.56 19.33 -3.94
C LYS A 385 13.49 20.47 -4.42
N TYR A 386 13.97 20.40 -5.66
CA TYR A 386 14.80 21.44 -6.26
C TYR A 386 14.03 22.37 -7.22
N ASP A 387 12.73 22.17 -7.44
CA ASP A 387 11.93 23.05 -8.27
C ASP A 387 11.60 24.34 -7.51
N VAL A 388 12.21 25.43 -7.95
CA VAL A 388 12.08 26.77 -7.31
C VAL A 388 10.61 27.22 -7.23
N ARG A 389 9.78 26.85 -8.19
CA ARG A 389 8.35 27.23 -8.21
C ARG A 389 7.61 26.55 -7.06
N ILE A 390 7.94 25.29 -6.77
CA ILE A 390 7.36 24.51 -5.67
C ILE A 390 7.83 25.08 -4.34
N ILE A 391 9.13 25.37 -4.20
CA ILE A 391 9.71 25.97 -2.98
C ILE A 391 9.08 27.34 -2.69
N LEU A 392 8.96 28.21 -3.70
CA LEU A 392 8.31 29.52 -3.53
C LEU A 392 6.81 29.37 -3.19
N GLY A 393 6.12 28.44 -3.83
CA GLY A 393 4.74 28.11 -3.50
C GLY A 393 4.58 27.67 -2.04
N ALA A 394 5.45 26.78 -1.56
CA ALA A 394 5.46 26.32 -0.16
C ALA A 394 5.70 27.49 0.82
N LEU A 395 6.64 28.37 0.53
CA LEU A 395 6.89 29.56 1.34
C LEU A 395 5.68 30.50 1.39
N VAL A 396 5.02 30.75 0.26
CA VAL A 396 3.80 31.60 0.19
C VAL A 396 2.65 30.97 0.99
N SER A 397 2.51 29.65 0.95
CA SER A 397 1.47 28.95 1.72
C SER A 397 1.74 28.97 3.24
N TYR A 398 3.00 28.93 3.64
CA TYR A 398 3.41 29.04 5.05
C TYR A 398 3.16 30.43 5.63
N LEU A 399 3.18 31.47 4.78
CA LEU A 399 2.97 32.87 5.19
C LEU A 399 1.49 33.31 5.18
N LYS A 400 0.58 32.45 4.71
CA LYS A 400 -0.87 32.62 4.77
C LYS A 400 -1.47 31.92 5.97
#